data_eefb346b9abf3e1fd970646f8995f35f
#
_entry.id   eefb346b9abf3e1fd970646f8995f35f
#
_cell.length_a   1.000
_cell.length_b   1.000
_cell.length_c   1.000
_cell.angle_alpha   90.00
_cell.angle_beta   90.00
_cell.angle_gamma   90.00
#
_symmetry.space_group_name_H-M   'P 1'
#
loop_
_entity.id
_entity.type
_entity.pdbx_description
1 polymer ?
#
loop_
_entity_poly.entity_id
_entity_poly.type
_entity_poly.pdbx_seq_one_letter_code
_entity_poly.pdbx_strand_id
1 'polypeptide(L)'
;MTTERLIVRRNEGKKDIPTAFIFSCPGQEELKSGKLVNGQTGKNLDMMLSILNKNYPGIFPSCDRYDYRITNSSEYVHYKAFDNLTEPKKNEILEKDNLSRLIEDIREYKYIITFGKCALLAAESSANIFDMSDKIFIYSQHLSFLSLNSSIKTDINGKTIEKGSIDSTYRRLEVAAKNITDQIFGK
;
A
#
# COMPACT_ATOMS: atom_id res chain seq x y z
N MET A 1 28.25 17.89 3.95
CA MET A 1 27.55 17.71 2.66
C MET A 1 26.17 17.14 2.98
N THR A 2 25.13 17.93 2.88
CA THR A 2 23.73 17.43 2.95
C THR A 2 23.48 16.67 1.67
N THR A 3 23.44 15.35 1.73
CA THR A 3 23.04 14.51 0.62
C THR A 3 21.60 14.90 0.28
N GLU A 4 21.40 15.44 -0.91
CA GLU A 4 20.07 15.80 -1.41
C GLU A 4 19.20 14.54 -1.40
N ARG A 5 18.10 14.55 -0.63
CA ARG A 5 17.22 13.39 -0.51
C ARG A 5 16.36 13.32 -1.77
N LEU A 6 16.45 12.21 -2.50
CA LEU A 6 15.59 11.96 -3.66
C LEU A 6 14.17 11.62 -3.19
N ILE A 7 13.17 12.22 -3.83
CA ILE A 7 11.76 12.01 -3.50
C ILE A 7 10.95 11.58 -4.72
N VAL A 8 9.91 10.77 -4.49
CA VAL A 8 8.84 10.51 -5.46
C VAL A 8 7.52 10.77 -4.78
N ARG A 9 6.77 11.72 -5.31
CA ARG A 9 5.52 12.19 -4.73
C ARG A 9 4.35 11.24 -5.00
N ARG A 10 3.27 11.46 -4.28
CA ARG A 10 2.01 10.71 -4.37
C ARG A 10 1.43 10.68 -5.79
N ASN A 11 0.63 9.65 -6.07
CA ASN A 11 -0.31 9.63 -7.20
C ASN A 11 -1.64 10.26 -6.75
N GLU A 12 -2.15 11.23 -7.51
CA GLU A 12 -3.35 11.98 -7.10
C GLU A 12 -4.64 11.15 -7.17
N GLY A 13 -4.75 10.24 -8.12
CA GLY A 13 -5.97 9.46 -8.33
C GLY A 13 -7.16 10.30 -8.81
N LYS A 14 -8.33 9.68 -8.87
CA LYS A 14 -9.63 10.31 -9.17
C LYS A 14 -10.30 10.74 -7.87
N LYS A 15 -10.95 11.91 -7.88
CA LYS A 15 -11.54 12.52 -6.66
C LYS A 15 -12.77 11.80 -6.12
N ASP A 16 -13.46 11.04 -6.96
CA ASP A 16 -14.70 10.32 -6.63
C ASP A 16 -14.44 8.90 -6.05
N ILE A 17 -13.20 8.49 -5.97
CA ILE A 17 -12.83 7.19 -5.38
C ILE A 17 -12.63 7.33 -3.86
N PRO A 18 -13.37 6.58 -3.03
CA PRO A 18 -13.34 6.74 -1.58
C PRO A 18 -12.14 6.07 -0.90
N THR A 19 -11.24 5.44 -1.68
CA THR A 19 -10.16 4.58 -1.19
C THR A 19 -8.78 5.15 -1.51
N ALA A 20 -7.89 5.17 -0.52
CA ALA A 20 -6.47 5.51 -0.66
C ALA A 20 -5.57 4.36 -0.22
N PHE A 21 -4.38 4.28 -0.80
CA PHE A 21 -3.36 3.29 -0.50
C PHE A 21 -2.09 3.94 0.06
N ILE A 22 -1.56 3.36 1.13
CA ILE A 22 -0.28 3.74 1.71
C ILE A 22 0.70 2.57 1.56
N PHE A 23 1.84 2.82 0.93
CA PHE A 23 2.95 1.88 0.82
C PHE A 23 4.13 2.31 1.71
N SER A 24 5.26 1.59 1.65
CA SER A 24 6.42 1.86 2.47
C SER A 24 7.18 3.12 2.01
N CYS A 25 7.93 3.03 0.96
CA CYS A 25 8.70 4.12 0.35
C CYS A 25 8.90 3.84 -1.15
N PRO A 26 9.24 4.87 -1.94
CA PRO A 26 9.61 4.65 -3.34
C PRO A 26 10.93 3.89 -3.45
N GLY A 27 11.04 3.02 -4.44
CA GLY A 27 12.25 2.30 -4.79
C GLY A 27 12.90 2.82 -6.08
N GLN A 28 13.79 2.02 -6.65
CA GLN A 28 14.54 2.38 -7.86
C GLN A 28 13.64 2.58 -9.10
N GLU A 29 12.63 1.72 -9.28
CA GLU A 29 11.74 1.80 -10.44
C GLU A 29 10.81 3.00 -10.36
N GLU A 30 10.36 3.35 -9.16
CA GLU A 30 9.58 4.55 -8.90
C GLU A 30 10.41 5.83 -9.14
N LEU A 31 11.69 5.83 -8.74
CA LEU A 31 12.60 6.96 -9.02
C LEU A 31 12.79 7.17 -10.53
N LYS A 32 12.99 6.08 -11.28
CA LYS A 32 13.19 6.16 -12.75
C LYS A 32 11.95 6.64 -13.50
N SER A 33 10.78 6.21 -13.07
CA SER A 33 9.51 6.46 -13.75
C SER A 33 8.78 7.72 -13.27
N GLY A 34 9.08 8.19 -12.06
CA GLY A 34 8.33 9.22 -11.36
C GLY A 34 6.93 8.77 -10.90
N LYS A 35 6.61 7.46 -10.98
CA LYS A 35 5.30 6.90 -10.65
C LYS A 35 5.41 5.91 -9.51
N LEU A 36 4.60 6.06 -8.46
CA LEU A 36 4.54 5.14 -7.35
C LEU A 36 4.04 3.76 -7.77
N VAL A 37 4.54 2.73 -7.09
CA VAL A 37 4.09 1.33 -7.26
C VAL A 37 4.18 0.89 -8.73
N ASN A 38 5.26 1.26 -9.42
CA ASN A 38 5.42 1.01 -10.86
C ASN A 38 5.97 -0.40 -11.19
N GLY A 39 6.48 -1.14 -10.21
CA GLY A 39 7.09 -2.46 -10.42
C GLY A 39 6.10 -3.63 -10.28
N GLN A 40 6.62 -4.78 -9.88
CA GLN A 40 5.83 -6.01 -9.67
C GLN A 40 4.75 -5.84 -8.61
N THR A 41 5.02 -5.06 -7.56
CA THR A 41 4.03 -4.71 -6.52
C THR A 41 2.79 -4.04 -7.16
N GLY A 42 2.99 -3.16 -8.14
CA GLY A 42 1.90 -2.52 -8.86
C GLY A 42 1.06 -3.49 -9.70
N LYS A 43 1.70 -4.41 -10.42
CA LYS A 43 0.98 -5.47 -11.16
C LYS A 43 0.15 -6.34 -10.22
N ASN A 44 0.67 -6.65 -9.03
CA ASN A 44 -0.06 -7.39 -8.02
C ASN A 44 -1.23 -6.56 -7.44
N LEU A 45 -1.06 -5.24 -7.30
CA LEU A 45 -2.15 -4.35 -6.90
C LEU A 45 -3.27 -4.32 -7.94
N ASP A 46 -2.96 -4.17 -9.25
CA ASP A 46 -3.98 -4.20 -10.31
C ASP A 46 -4.75 -5.53 -10.32
N MET A 47 -4.05 -6.64 -10.15
CA MET A 47 -4.68 -7.97 -10.06
C MET A 47 -5.60 -8.06 -8.83
N MET A 48 -5.16 -7.57 -7.68
CA MET A 48 -5.99 -7.53 -6.47
C MET A 48 -7.20 -6.61 -6.63
N LEU A 49 -7.02 -5.45 -7.27
CA LEU A 49 -8.10 -4.52 -7.58
C LEU A 49 -9.16 -5.15 -8.49
N SER A 50 -8.76 -5.99 -9.44
CA SER A 50 -9.71 -6.73 -10.29
C SER A 50 -10.58 -7.69 -9.48
N ILE A 51 -10.01 -8.31 -8.42
CA ILE A 51 -10.76 -9.16 -7.48
C ILE A 51 -11.72 -8.34 -6.63
N LEU A 52 -11.24 -7.23 -6.07
CA LEU A 52 -12.01 -6.34 -5.20
C LEU A 52 -13.13 -5.61 -5.95
N ASN A 53 -12.85 -5.09 -7.14
CA ASN A 53 -13.83 -4.39 -7.98
C ASN A 53 -15.02 -5.27 -8.34
N LYS A 54 -14.78 -6.54 -8.68
CA LYS A 54 -15.83 -7.50 -9.03
C LYS A 54 -16.89 -7.66 -7.92
N ASN A 55 -16.45 -7.60 -6.65
CA ASN A 55 -17.33 -7.88 -5.52
C ASN A 55 -17.76 -6.61 -4.77
N TYR A 56 -16.97 -5.55 -4.83
CA TYR A 56 -17.16 -4.32 -4.03
C TYR A 56 -16.89 -3.05 -4.87
N PRO A 57 -17.60 -2.85 -6.01
CA PRO A 57 -17.34 -1.72 -6.91
C PRO A 57 -17.61 -0.35 -6.29
N GLY A 58 -18.43 -0.27 -5.24
CA GLY A 58 -18.66 1.00 -4.51
C GLY A 58 -17.47 1.46 -3.66
N ILE A 59 -16.54 0.55 -3.31
CA ILE A 59 -15.32 0.85 -2.55
C ILE A 59 -14.10 0.84 -3.48
N PHE A 60 -14.09 -0.09 -4.43
CA PHE A 60 -13.02 -0.30 -5.41
C PHE A 60 -13.56 -0.17 -6.84
N PRO A 61 -13.88 1.06 -7.31
CA PRO A 61 -14.58 1.25 -8.58
C PRO A 61 -13.73 1.05 -9.82
N SER A 62 -12.40 0.91 -9.70
CA SER A 62 -11.47 0.73 -10.81
C SER A 62 -10.52 -0.47 -10.61
N CYS A 63 -10.07 -1.05 -11.73
CA CYS A 63 -9.01 -2.04 -11.76
C CYS A 63 -7.62 -1.42 -12.04
N ASP A 64 -7.56 -0.13 -12.39
CA ASP A 64 -6.31 0.61 -12.58
C ASP A 64 -5.91 1.26 -11.27
N ARG A 65 -4.72 0.89 -10.75
CA ARG A 65 -4.18 1.47 -9.51
C ARG A 65 -4.01 2.97 -9.56
N TYR A 66 -3.73 3.55 -10.73
CA TYR A 66 -3.51 4.99 -10.86
C TYR A 66 -4.79 5.82 -10.81
N ASP A 67 -5.94 5.18 -10.82
CA ASP A 67 -7.22 5.84 -10.51
C ASP A 67 -7.38 6.14 -9.01
N TYR A 68 -6.60 5.48 -8.14
CA TYR A 68 -6.63 5.67 -6.69
C TYR A 68 -5.57 6.64 -6.21
N ARG A 69 -5.82 7.27 -5.06
CA ARG A 69 -4.75 7.93 -4.29
C ARG A 69 -3.74 6.87 -3.85
N ILE A 70 -2.48 7.07 -4.23
CA ILE A 70 -1.37 6.26 -3.73
C ILE A 70 -0.35 7.20 -3.09
N THR A 71 0.03 6.91 -1.87
CA THR A 71 1.10 7.61 -1.16
C THR A 71 2.00 6.60 -0.43
N ASN A 72 3.08 7.07 0.16
CA ASN A 72 4.02 6.25 0.92
C ASN A 72 4.16 6.75 2.35
N SER A 73 4.57 5.87 3.27
CA SER A 73 4.93 6.23 4.64
C SER A 73 6.08 7.22 4.71
N SER A 74 6.95 7.24 3.69
CA SER A 74 7.97 8.25 3.43
C SER A 74 8.05 8.51 1.94
N GLU A 75 8.27 9.77 1.51
CA GLU A 75 8.51 10.13 0.10
C GLU A 75 9.95 9.90 -0.32
N TYR A 76 10.85 9.67 0.62
CA TYR A 76 12.27 9.46 0.33
C TYR A 76 12.51 8.10 -0.29
N VAL A 77 13.34 8.11 -1.33
CA VAL A 77 13.68 6.92 -2.11
C VAL A 77 14.70 6.07 -1.36
N HIS A 78 14.37 4.78 -1.18
CA HIS A 78 15.26 3.79 -0.60
C HIS A 78 15.38 2.56 -1.50
N TYR A 79 16.61 2.19 -1.84
CA TYR A 79 16.90 0.90 -2.48
C TYR A 79 18.35 0.49 -2.21
N LYS A 80 18.59 -0.82 -2.20
CA LYS A 80 19.81 -1.42 -1.70
C LYS A 80 21.11 -0.87 -2.32
N ALA A 81 21.08 -0.55 -3.62
CA ALA A 81 22.26 -0.01 -4.31
C ALA A 81 22.51 1.49 -4.05
N PHE A 82 21.51 2.21 -3.51
CA PHE A 82 21.59 3.65 -3.26
C PHE A 82 22.07 3.96 -1.83
N ASP A 83 21.39 3.40 -0.83
CA ASP A 83 21.63 3.71 0.57
C ASP A 83 21.65 2.45 1.48
N ASN A 84 21.66 1.27 0.86
CA ASN A 84 21.62 -0.04 1.51
C ASN A 84 20.33 -0.31 2.33
N LEU A 85 19.28 0.48 2.12
CA LEU A 85 17.95 0.31 2.72
C LEU A 85 16.96 -0.22 1.69
N THR A 86 15.89 -0.82 2.16
CA THR A 86 14.71 -1.23 1.36
C THR A 86 13.42 -0.71 1.96
N GLU A 87 13.51 -0.09 3.13
CA GLU A 87 12.41 0.51 3.88
C GLU A 87 12.91 1.78 4.58
N PRO A 88 12.03 2.76 4.86
CA PRO A 88 12.40 3.97 5.57
C PRO A 88 12.69 3.66 7.04
N LYS A 89 13.52 4.47 7.67
CA LYS A 89 13.77 4.38 9.11
C LYS A 89 12.57 4.90 9.89
N LYS A 90 12.36 4.36 11.10
CA LYS A 90 11.23 4.75 11.96
C LYS A 90 11.20 6.26 12.25
N ASN A 91 12.36 6.87 12.54
CA ASN A 91 12.44 8.31 12.79
C ASN A 91 12.03 9.15 11.57
N GLU A 92 12.37 8.70 10.36
CA GLU A 92 11.97 9.35 9.10
C GLU A 92 10.44 9.31 8.91
N ILE A 93 9.82 8.13 9.16
CA ILE A 93 8.36 7.99 9.11
C ILE A 93 7.70 8.95 10.10
N LEU A 94 8.25 9.07 11.31
CA LEU A 94 7.67 9.85 12.42
C LEU A 94 8.06 11.34 12.40
N GLU A 95 8.82 11.81 11.42
CA GLU A 95 9.08 13.24 11.24
C GLU A 95 7.75 14.01 11.13
N LYS A 96 7.62 15.11 11.88
CA LYS A 96 6.38 15.89 11.93
C LYS A 96 5.89 16.34 10.56
N ASP A 97 6.80 16.82 9.72
CA ASP A 97 6.47 17.28 8.37
C ASP A 97 5.99 16.13 7.48
N ASN A 98 6.61 14.94 7.61
CA ASN A 98 6.17 13.75 6.89
C ASN A 98 4.77 13.28 7.33
N LEU A 99 4.49 13.26 8.63
CA LEU A 99 3.14 12.91 9.13
C LEU A 99 2.09 13.96 8.71
N SER A 100 2.42 15.25 8.74
CA SER A 100 1.54 16.32 8.27
C SER A 100 1.21 16.16 6.78
N ARG A 101 2.23 15.86 5.96
CA ARG A 101 2.05 15.55 4.54
C ARG A 101 1.13 14.32 4.34
N LEU A 102 1.37 13.25 5.08
CA LEU A 102 0.57 12.03 4.96
C LEU A 102 -0.89 12.28 5.33
N ILE A 103 -1.15 13.05 6.38
CA ILE A 103 -2.51 13.47 6.76
C ILE A 103 -3.19 14.19 5.58
N GLU A 104 -2.52 15.16 4.96
CA GLU A 104 -3.05 15.88 3.79
C GLU A 104 -3.32 14.94 2.61
N ASP A 105 -2.49 13.89 2.45
CA ASP A 105 -2.67 12.91 1.38
C ASP A 105 -3.91 12.04 1.54
N ILE A 106 -4.32 11.74 2.78
CA ILE A 106 -5.33 10.71 3.06
C ILE A 106 -6.62 11.23 3.71
N ARG A 107 -6.65 12.46 4.24
CA ARG A 107 -7.79 12.96 5.03
C ARG A 107 -9.14 13.00 4.30
N GLU A 108 -9.14 13.08 2.97
CA GLU A 108 -10.37 13.12 2.16
C GLU A 108 -10.95 11.74 1.86
N TYR A 109 -10.21 10.66 2.19
CA TYR A 109 -10.58 9.29 1.84
C TYR A 109 -11.23 8.58 3.02
N LYS A 110 -12.25 7.78 2.76
CA LYS A 110 -12.96 7.00 3.79
C LYS A 110 -12.22 5.72 4.14
N TYR A 111 -11.72 5.01 3.13
CA TYR A 111 -11.02 3.74 3.29
C TYR A 111 -9.53 3.95 3.05
N ILE A 112 -8.72 3.63 4.06
CA ILE A 112 -7.27 3.82 4.00
C ILE A 112 -6.61 2.46 4.19
N ILE A 113 -6.05 1.93 3.11
CA ILE A 113 -5.43 0.61 3.11
C ILE A 113 -3.92 0.76 3.20
N THR A 114 -3.33 0.18 4.24
CA THR A 114 -1.90 0.20 4.50
C THR A 114 -1.25 -1.12 4.09
N PHE A 115 -0.20 -1.05 3.27
CA PHE A 115 0.55 -2.21 2.80
C PHE A 115 1.90 -2.34 3.51
N GLY A 116 1.94 -3.22 4.51
CA GLY A 116 3.14 -3.50 5.31
C GLY A 116 3.28 -2.62 6.55
N LYS A 117 4.28 -2.95 7.37
CA LYS A 117 4.44 -2.38 8.72
C LYS A 117 4.79 -0.89 8.73
N CYS A 118 5.59 -0.42 7.77
CA CYS A 118 5.94 1.01 7.68
C CYS A 118 4.71 1.87 7.36
N ALA A 119 3.87 1.42 6.43
CA ALA A 119 2.61 2.07 6.09
C ALA A 119 1.64 2.09 7.28
N LEU A 120 1.52 0.98 8.01
CA LEU A 120 0.70 0.90 9.21
C LEU A 120 1.17 1.87 10.28
N LEU A 121 2.48 1.87 10.60
CA LEU A 121 3.07 2.79 11.59
C LEU A 121 2.77 4.26 11.24
N ALA A 122 2.93 4.64 9.97
CA ALA A 122 2.68 6.00 9.52
C ALA A 122 1.20 6.37 9.68
N ALA A 123 0.28 5.49 9.30
CA ALA A 123 -1.16 5.70 9.41
C ALA A 123 -1.61 5.85 10.86
N GLU A 124 -1.20 4.92 11.75
CA GLU A 124 -1.50 4.99 13.19
C GLU A 124 -0.94 6.25 13.84
N SER A 125 0.31 6.63 13.48
CA SER A 125 0.92 7.85 14.01
C SER A 125 0.21 9.11 13.53
N SER A 126 -0.27 9.13 12.30
CA SER A 126 -1.08 10.23 11.76
C SER A 126 -2.43 10.34 12.46
N ALA A 127 -3.11 9.22 12.73
CA ALA A 127 -4.38 9.18 13.44
C ALA A 127 -4.27 9.63 14.91
N ASN A 128 -3.09 9.53 15.53
CA ASN A 128 -2.83 10.04 16.87
C ASN A 128 -2.65 11.57 16.91
N ILE A 129 -2.36 12.21 15.78
CA ILE A 129 -2.11 13.65 15.69
C ILE A 129 -3.35 14.40 15.19
N PHE A 130 -4.12 13.78 14.32
CA PHE A 130 -5.28 14.39 13.67
C PHE A 130 -6.51 13.49 13.83
N ASP A 131 -7.68 14.08 14.09
CA ASP A 131 -8.93 13.32 14.20
C ASP A 131 -9.28 12.68 12.86
N MET A 132 -9.22 11.35 12.82
CA MET A 132 -9.55 10.49 11.71
C MET A 132 -10.59 9.43 12.09
N SER A 133 -11.42 9.72 13.10
CA SER A 133 -12.43 8.79 13.63
C SER A 133 -13.50 8.37 12.60
N ASP A 134 -13.69 9.18 11.55
CA ASP A 134 -14.58 8.88 10.42
C ASP A 134 -13.94 7.97 9.36
N LYS A 135 -12.64 7.65 9.47
CA LYS A 135 -11.91 6.81 8.53
C LYS A 135 -11.90 5.33 8.94
N ILE A 136 -11.80 4.47 7.97
CA ILE A 136 -11.62 3.02 8.16
C ILE A 136 -10.21 2.66 7.72
N PHE A 137 -9.33 2.41 8.70
CA PHE A 137 -7.98 1.95 8.45
C PHE A 137 -7.97 0.43 8.31
N ILE A 138 -7.36 -0.06 7.24
CA ILE A 138 -7.28 -1.47 6.91
C ILE A 138 -5.82 -1.84 6.71
N TYR A 139 -5.37 -2.88 7.39
CA TYR A 139 -4.03 -3.43 7.22
C TYR A 139 -4.01 -4.56 6.19
N SER A 140 -3.01 -4.55 5.32
CA SER A 140 -2.64 -5.68 4.47
C SER A 140 -1.13 -5.88 4.50
N GLN A 141 -0.68 -7.12 4.29
CA GLN A 141 0.74 -7.37 4.04
C GLN A 141 1.19 -6.69 2.74
N HIS A 142 2.47 -6.39 2.64
CA HIS A 142 3.04 -5.81 1.41
C HIS A 142 2.83 -6.74 0.21
N LEU A 143 2.51 -6.19 -0.96
CA LEU A 143 2.16 -6.96 -2.16
C LEU A 143 3.37 -7.47 -2.98
N SER A 144 4.60 -7.39 -2.44
CA SER A 144 5.76 -8.02 -3.09
C SER A 144 5.65 -9.55 -3.02
N PHE A 145 6.26 -10.23 -3.97
CA PHE A 145 6.32 -11.70 -3.97
C PHE A 145 6.89 -12.27 -2.67
N LEU A 146 7.94 -11.63 -2.13
CA LEU A 146 8.54 -12.07 -0.89
C LEU A 146 7.53 -12.03 0.27
N SER A 147 6.82 -10.92 0.43
CA SER A 147 5.84 -10.74 1.48
C SER A 147 4.63 -11.67 1.30
N LEU A 148 4.06 -11.75 0.10
CA LEU A 148 2.94 -12.66 -0.19
C LEU A 148 3.30 -14.12 0.08
N ASN A 149 4.48 -14.56 -0.39
CA ASN A 149 4.95 -15.92 -0.19
C ASN A 149 5.30 -16.25 1.27
N SER A 150 5.75 -15.27 2.05
CA SER A 150 6.06 -15.48 3.47
C SER A 150 4.80 -15.50 4.36
N SER A 151 3.82 -14.65 4.05
CA SER A 151 2.67 -14.40 4.91
C SER A 151 1.46 -15.29 4.60
N ILE A 152 1.24 -15.67 3.32
CA ILE A 152 0.06 -16.42 2.89
C ILE A 152 0.47 -17.81 2.40
N LYS A 153 0.11 -18.84 3.16
CA LYS A 153 0.46 -20.25 2.88
C LYS A 153 -0.69 -21.06 2.34
N THR A 154 -1.93 -20.65 2.60
CA THR A 154 -3.15 -21.33 2.17
C THR A 154 -4.04 -20.38 1.39
N ASP A 155 -4.84 -20.91 0.49
CA ASP A 155 -5.86 -20.17 -0.25
C ASP A 155 -7.14 -19.95 0.58
N ILE A 156 -8.12 -19.29 -0.02
CA ILE A 156 -9.41 -18.97 0.61
C ILE A 156 -10.21 -20.24 1.02
N ASN A 157 -9.87 -21.41 0.50
CA ASN A 157 -10.48 -22.70 0.83
C ASN A 157 -9.63 -23.53 1.81
N GLY A 158 -8.54 -22.97 2.35
CA GLY A 158 -7.62 -23.64 3.27
C GLY A 158 -6.62 -24.61 2.60
N LYS A 159 -6.56 -24.67 1.26
CA LYS A 159 -5.60 -25.51 0.54
C LYS A 159 -4.23 -24.85 0.49
N THR A 160 -3.18 -25.62 0.74
CA THR A 160 -1.79 -25.16 0.65
C THR A 160 -1.49 -24.58 -0.73
N ILE A 161 -0.83 -23.42 -0.76
CA ILE A 161 -0.35 -22.79 -2.00
C ILE A 161 1.12 -23.14 -2.17
N GLU A 162 1.42 -23.98 -3.13
CA GLU A 162 2.80 -24.33 -3.45
C GLU A 162 3.54 -23.17 -4.10
N LYS A 163 4.81 -23.03 -3.72
CA LYS A 163 5.67 -21.99 -4.26
C LYS A 163 5.97 -22.26 -5.72
N GLY A 164 5.72 -21.27 -6.58
CA GLY A 164 6.03 -21.36 -8.01
C GLY A 164 4.93 -22.00 -8.88
N SER A 165 3.78 -22.41 -8.32
CA SER A 165 2.62 -22.79 -9.14
C SER A 165 2.09 -21.58 -9.93
N ILE A 166 1.54 -21.85 -11.13
CA ILE A 166 1.13 -20.82 -12.10
C ILE A 166 0.16 -19.80 -11.48
N ASP A 167 -0.77 -20.24 -10.64
CA ASP A 167 -1.81 -19.45 -10.00
C ASP A 167 -1.45 -18.99 -8.57
N SER A 168 -0.25 -19.32 -8.10
CA SER A 168 0.12 -19.12 -6.69
C SER A 168 0.01 -17.66 -6.22
N THR A 169 0.37 -16.70 -7.06
CA THR A 169 0.26 -15.28 -6.76
C THR A 169 -1.20 -14.84 -6.71
N TYR A 170 -2.00 -15.24 -7.69
CA TYR A 170 -3.42 -14.93 -7.74
C TYR A 170 -4.16 -15.44 -6.50
N ARG A 171 -3.98 -16.70 -6.12
CA ARG A 171 -4.58 -17.31 -4.92
C ARG A 171 -4.17 -16.58 -3.63
N ARG A 172 -2.94 -16.08 -3.54
CA ARG A 172 -2.51 -15.25 -2.39
C ARG A 172 -3.18 -13.86 -2.41
N LEU A 173 -3.36 -13.28 -3.59
CA LEU A 173 -4.06 -12.00 -3.72
C LEU A 173 -5.57 -12.13 -3.42
N GLU A 174 -6.20 -13.27 -3.70
CA GLU A 174 -7.57 -13.56 -3.24
C GLU A 174 -7.68 -13.56 -1.71
N VAL A 175 -6.71 -14.18 -1.02
CA VAL A 175 -6.65 -14.15 0.46
C VAL A 175 -6.42 -12.73 0.96
N ALA A 176 -5.50 -11.97 0.34
CA ALA A 176 -5.24 -10.59 0.73
C ALA A 176 -6.49 -9.71 0.52
N ALA A 177 -7.17 -9.86 -0.60
CA ALA A 177 -8.41 -9.14 -0.91
C ALA A 177 -9.52 -9.50 0.09
N LYS A 178 -9.67 -10.79 0.43
CA LYS A 178 -10.62 -11.24 1.45
C LYS A 178 -10.31 -10.61 2.82
N ASN A 179 -9.05 -10.62 3.26
CA ASN A 179 -8.65 -10.03 4.53
C ASN A 179 -8.93 -8.52 4.60
N ILE A 180 -8.79 -7.80 3.48
CA ILE A 180 -9.17 -6.38 3.38
C ILE A 180 -10.67 -6.23 3.58
N THR A 181 -11.48 -7.01 2.87
CA THR A 181 -12.93 -6.89 2.95
C THR A 181 -13.51 -7.36 4.30
N ASP A 182 -12.91 -8.39 4.90
CA ASP A 182 -13.30 -8.84 6.25
C ASP A 182 -13.11 -7.71 7.29
N GLN A 183 -12.04 -6.91 7.19
CA GLN A 183 -11.81 -5.75 8.08
C GLN A 183 -12.82 -4.61 7.81
N ILE A 184 -13.20 -4.38 6.54
CA ILE A 184 -14.18 -3.34 6.19
C ILE A 184 -15.57 -3.67 6.74
N PHE A 185 -15.96 -4.94 6.70
CA PHE A 185 -17.32 -5.38 7.05
C PHE A 185 -17.43 -6.06 8.43
N GLY A 186 -16.35 -6.13 9.19
CA GLY A 186 -16.32 -6.67 10.55
C GLY A 186 -16.58 -8.18 10.61
N LYS A 187 -16.04 -8.94 9.68
CA LYS A 187 -16.18 -10.41 9.60
C LYS A 187 -14.96 -11.13 10.13
#